data_c6f9d313488861305796e96c3758cffc
#
_entry.id   c6f9d313488861305796e96c3758cffc
#
_cell.length_a   1.000
_cell.length_b   1.000
_cell.length_c   1.000
_cell.angle_alpha   90.00
_cell.angle_beta   90.00
_cell.angle_gamma   90.00
#
_symmetry.space_group_name_H-M   'P 1'
#
loop_
_entity.id
_entity.type
_entity.pdbx_description
1 polymer ?
#
loop_
_entity_poly.entity_id
_entity_poly.type
_entity_poly.pdbx_seq_one_letter_code
_entity_poly.pdbx_strand_id
1 'polypeptide(L)'
;MDKHAIIKLKNQGYSNRESAKILKINRKTVAKYWNEYKENVKNLDNPNLDRALVQEKIAKAPSYDSSNRKKVKYTKEVDEYLDEILAMEKRKDEVLKNHKQQLSVVQIHKMIKDKGFDISYPSIAVYVRKKRNINKECFIKQEYDFADRLEYDFGEVKLVIAGKLSKFYLAVLSSPASNFRWAYLYKSQDQEVFFDSQVRFFEMIGGMYREVVYDNMKNVVHKFVGRNEKKLNPKLIEFANYYGFSVNVTNCFSGNEKGHVEGSVRIVRKNAFAEKYEFDSYEDACKYLENSLIVLNKDSLIEEEKKKLLTLRPKYELASISEHKVDKYSFIQVDRNKYSVPDYMVGRKVFVRKYAREIKIYVNDKLLASHKRKDGHNEYSIDISHYLNSLARKPGAIRNSLALKSQPDLKAIFDKYFTSSPKKFISLIEENKDKDIDQLLDLLKAYANSKDELDVIEIVKTDNDIEIKARKIVASYDSLCIGGKYGN
;
A
#
# COMPACT_ATOMS: atom_id res chain seq x y z
N MET A 1 -30.31 -48.30 2.37
CA MET A 1 -30.16 -49.75 2.61
C MET A 1 -29.18 -49.93 3.72
N ASP A 2 -29.55 -50.70 4.75
CA ASP A 2 -28.69 -50.86 5.95
C ASP A 2 -27.94 -52.19 5.89
N LYS A 3 -26.60 -52.15 5.63
CA LYS A 3 -25.70 -53.33 5.61
C LYS A 3 -25.69 -54.03 6.99
N HIS A 4 -25.79 -53.23 8.07
CA HIS A 4 -25.80 -53.78 9.45
C HIS A 4 -27.03 -54.64 9.71
N ALA A 5 -28.24 -54.26 9.22
CA ALA A 5 -29.44 -55.05 9.35
C ALA A 5 -29.31 -56.43 8.65
N ILE A 6 -28.63 -56.48 7.48
CA ILE A 6 -28.36 -57.75 6.77
C ILE A 6 -27.46 -58.65 7.64
N ILE A 7 -26.35 -58.11 8.17
CA ILE A 7 -25.39 -58.84 9.00
C ILE A 7 -26.05 -59.34 10.26
N LYS A 8 -26.89 -58.53 10.92
CA LYS A 8 -27.64 -58.90 12.14
C LYS A 8 -28.56 -60.10 11.91
N LEU A 9 -29.38 -60.07 10.87
CA LEU A 9 -30.28 -61.16 10.52
C LEU A 9 -29.51 -62.43 10.17
N LYS A 10 -28.42 -62.31 9.42
CA LYS A 10 -27.58 -63.45 9.03
C LYS A 10 -26.88 -64.10 10.25
N ASN A 11 -26.44 -63.33 11.23
CA ASN A 11 -25.87 -63.82 12.47
C ASN A 11 -26.92 -64.47 13.37
N GLN A 12 -28.20 -64.12 13.21
CA GLN A 12 -29.33 -64.76 13.91
C GLN A 12 -29.80 -66.06 13.22
N GLY A 13 -29.12 -66.50 12.13
CA GLY A 13 -29.38 -67.77 11.48
C GLY A 13 -30.40 -67.70 10.32
N TYR A 14 -30.97 -66.55 9.99
CA TYR A 14 -31.91 -66.41 8.88
C TYR A 14 -31.24 -66.70 7.53
N SER A 15 -31.97 -67.42 6.67
CA SER A 15 -31.55 -67.67 5.27
C SER A 15 -31.50 -66.35 4.45
N ASN A 16 -30.78 -66.36 3.33
CA ASN A 16 -30.79 -65.21 2.41
C ASN A 16 -32.16 -64.88 1.90
N ARG A 17 -33.07 -65.85 1.79
CA ARG A 17 -34.47 -65.67 1.30
C ARG A 17 -35.33 -64.99 2.37
N GLU A 18 -35.19 -65.40 3.61
CA GLU A 18 -35.93 -64.82 4.75
C GLU A 18 -35.45 -63.42 5.04
N SER A 19 -34.14 -63.19 5.11
CA SER A 19 -33.55 -61.85 5.29
C SER A 19 -33.99 -60.87 4.18
N ALA A 20 -34.04 -61.34 2.94
CA ALA A 20 -34.48 -60.52 1.81
C ALA A 20 -35.97 -60.15 1.94
N LYS A 21 -36.82 -61.08 2.40
CA LYS A 21 -38.27 -60.86 2.64
C LYS A 21 -38.49 -59.88 3.80
N ILE A 22 -37.77 -60.03 4.93
CA ILE A 22 -37.85 -59.14 6.10
C ILE A 22 -37.44 -57.71 5.73
N LEU A 23 -36.30 -57.56 5.04
CA LEU A 23 -35.75 -56.27 4.69
C LEU A 23 -36.30 -55.64 3.40
N LYS A 24 -37.20 -56.36 2.71
CA LYS A 24 -37.81 -55.96 1.42
C LYS A 24 -36.74 -55.58 0.36
N ILE A 25 -35.65 -56.37 0.29
CA ILE A 25 -34.53 -56.15 -0.66
C ILE A 25 -34.32 -57.43 -1.50
N ASN A 26 -33.51 -57.28 -2.57
CA ASN A 26 -33.24 -58.44 -3.45
C ASN A 26 -32.32 -59.45 -2.75
N ARG A 27 -32.66 -60.76 -2.90
CA ARG A 27 -31.88 -61.87 -2.35
C ARG A 27 -30.39 -61.85 -2.77
N LYS A 28 -30.10 -61.44 -4.03
CA LYS A 28 -28.74 -61.30 -4.51
C LYS A 28 -27.95 -60.21 -3.73
N THR A 29 -28.62 -59.14 -3.34
CA THR A 29 -28.04 -58.08 -2.50
C THR A 29 -27.68 -58.58 -1.13
N VAL A 30 -28.57 -59.38 -0.47
CA VAL A 30 -28.27 -60.00 0.82
C VAL A 30 -27.06 -60.92 0.71
N ALA A 31 -27.03 -61.81 -0.32
CA ALA A 31 -25.93 -62.71 -0.53
C ALA A 31 -24.60 -61.98 -0.78
N LYS A 32 -24.64 -60.89 -1.57
CA LYS A 32 -23.42 -60.09 -1.85
C LYS A 32 -22.80 -59.53 -0.57
N TYR A 33 -23.57 -58.81 0.24
CA TYR A 33 -23.06 -58.18 1.47
C TYR A 33 -22.72 -59.17 2.56
N TRP A 34 -23.41 -60.32 2.64
CA TRP A 34 -23.06 -61.37 3.57
C TRP A 34 -21.74 -62.09 3.22
N ASN A 35 -21.51 -62.32 1.92
CA ASN A 35 -20.27 -62.93 1.46
C ASN A 35 -19.07 -61.96 1.63
N GLU A 36 -19.28 -60.68 1.29
CA GLU A 36 -18.29 -59.59 1.53
C GLU A 36 -17.92 -59.48 3.00
N TYR A 37 -18.92 -59.56 3.91
CA TYR A 37 -18.67 -59.54 5.35
C TYR A 37 -17.85 -60.75 5.80
N LYS A 38 -18.21 -61.94 5.40
CA LYS A 38 -17.46 -63.17 5.75
C LYS A 38 -16.01 -63.16 5.25
N GLU A 39 -15.81 -62.64 4.06
CA GLU A 39 -14.47 -62.51 3.46
C GLU A 39 -13.63 -61.49 4.26
N ASN A 40 -14.19 -60.32 4.57
CA ASN A 40 -13.48 -59.34 5.35
C ASN A 40 -13.20 -59.79 6.77
N VAL A 41 -14.08 -60.59 7.39
CA VAL A 41 -13.85 -61.17 8.73
C VAL A 41 -12.68 -62.17 8.67
N LYS A 42 -12.59 -63.00 7.63
CA LYS A 42 -11.41 -63.88 7.41
C LYS A 42 -10.12 -63.11 7.18
N ASN A 43 -10.21 -61.97 6.51
CA ASN A 43 -9.06 -61.12 6.24
C ASN A 43 -8.53 -60.38 7.49
N LEU A 44 -9.25 -60.34 8.60
CA LEU A 44 -8.75 -59.78 9.86
C LEU A 44 -7.57 -60.54 10.45
N ASP A 45 -7.46 -61.86 10.15
CA ASP A 45 -6.40 -62.71 10.59
C ASP A 45 -5.22 -62.81 9.60
N ASN A 46 -5.29 -62.13 8.50
CA ASN A 46 -4.23 -62.12 7.48
C ASN A 46 -3.13 -61.11 7.81
N PRO A 47 -1.90 -61.57 8.16
CA PRO A 47 -0.81 -60.65 8.57
C PRO A 47 -0.31 -59.71 7.47
N ASN A 48 -0.63 -59.98 6.22
CA ASN A 48 -0.21 -59.15 5.08
C ASN A 48 -1.20 -58.00 4.77
N LEU A 49 -2.30 -57.90 5.49
CA LEU A 49 -3.30 -56.86 5.27
C LEU A 49 -3.34 -55.90 6.48
N ASP A 50 -3.47 -54.60 6.15
CA ASP A 50 -3.69 -53.60 7.20
C ASP A 50 -5.04 -53.86 7.92
N ARG A 51 -4.96 -54.26 9.18
CA ARG A 51 -6.10 -54.58 10.00
C ARG A 51 -7.08 -53.46 10.15
N ALA A 52 -6.59 -52.20 10.23
CA ALA A 52 -7.44 -51.02 10.35
C ALA A 52 -8.28 -50.78 9.06
N LEU A 53 -7.69 -50.97 7.89
CA LEU A 53 -8.40 -50.87 6.60
C LEU A 53 -9.44 -51.97 6.45
N VAL A 54 -9.18 -53.17 6.93
CA VAL A 54 -10.16 -54.28 6.89
C VAL A 54 -11.32 -53.98 7.85
N GLN A 55 -11.05 -53.49 9.06
CA GLN A 55 -12.08 -53.06 10.02
C GLN A 55 -12.94 -51.93 9.44
N GLU A 56 -12.34 -50.94 8.77
CA GLU A 56 -13.09 -49.89 8.09
C GLU A 56 -14.02 -50.44 7.00
N LYS A 57 -13.57 -51.39 6.16
CA LYS A 57 -14.39 -52.06 5.15
C LYS A 57 -15.58 -52.80 5.75
N ILE A 58 -15.41 -53.43 6.90
CA ILE A 58 -16.50 -54.12 7.61
C ILE A 58 -17.52 -53.11 8.12
N ALA A 59 -17.06 -52.02 8.73
CA ALA A 59 -17.91 -50.99 9.37
C ALA A 59 -18.59 -50.02 8.38
N LYS A 60 -17.96 -49.80 7.21
CA LYS A 60 -18.41 -48.82 6.23
C LYS A 60 -19.79 -49.16 5.65
N ALA A 61 -20.64 -48.16 5.57
CA ALA A 61 -21.93 -48.24 4.89
C ALA A 61 -21.78 -48.55 3.39
N PRO A 62 -22.75 -49.24 2.78
CA PRO A 62 -22.69 -49.49 1.33
C PRO A 62 -22.63 -48.21 0.53
N SER A 63 -21.61 -48.07 -0.30
CA SER A 63 -21.53 -46.98 -1.30
C SER A 63 -21.89 -47.53 -2.69
N TYR A 64 -22.55 -46.71 -3.49
CA TYR A 64 -22.83 -47.04 -4.87
C TYR A 64 -21.56 -46.92 -5.68
N ASP A 65 -21.10 -48.03 -6.24
CA ASP A 65 -19.96 -48.02 -7.16
C ASP A 65 -20.42 -47.60 -8.55
N SER A 66 -20.01 -46.38 -8.94
CA SER A 66 -20.31 -45.82 -10.26
C SER A 66 -19.17 -46.01 -11.27
N SER A 67 -18.09 -46.74 -10.91
CA SER A 67 -16.88 -46.92 -11.76
C SER A 67 -17.21 -47.56 -13.10
N ASN A 68 -18.15 -48.50 -13.15
CA ASN A 68 -18.57 -49.20 -14.35
C ASN A 68 -19.65 -48.46 -15.15
N ARG A 69 -20.09 -47.24 -14.73
CA ARG A 69 -21.07 -46.47 -15.45
C ARG A 69 -20.45 -45.89 -16.71
N LYS A 70 -20.91 -46.32 -17.91
CA LYS A 70 -20.46 -45.69 -19.15
C LYS A 70 -20.81 -44.22 -19.17
N LYS A 71 -19.84 -43.39 -19.47
CA LYS A 71 -20.02 -41.94 -19.65
C LYS A 71 -20.76 -41.70 -20.97
N VAL A 72 -21.95 -41.17 -20.93
CA VAL A 72 -22.82 -41.03 -22.10
C VAL A 72 -22.34 -39.90 -23.03
N LYS A 73 -21.85 -38.78 -22.49
CA LYS A 73 -21.50 -37.59 -23.29
C LYS A 73 -19.96 -37.38 -23.40
N TYR A 74 -19.17 -37.87 -22.47
CA TYR A 74 -17.70 -37.83 -22.56
C TYR A 74 -17.22 -39.16 -23.12
N THR A 75 -17.24 -39.27 -24.45
CA THR A 75 -16.82 -40.47 -25.18
C THR A 75 -15.29 -40.53 -25.30
N LYS A 76 -14.75 -41.66 -25.76
CA LYS A 76 -13.36 -41.82 -26.05
C LYS A 76 -12.83 -40.85 -27.12
N GLU A 77 -13.65 -40.58 -28.13
CA GLU A 77 -13.38 -39.59 -29.18
C GLU A 77 -13.24 -38.16 -28.66
N VAL A 78 -14.07 -37.76 -27.70
CA VAL A 78 -13.94 -36.44 -27.01
C VAL A 78 -12.68 -36.38 -26.20
N ASP A 79 -12.31 -37.48 -25.53
CA ASP A 79 -11.07 -37.56 -24.73
C ASP A 79 -9.84 -37.44 -25.61
N GLU A 80 -9.79 -38.16 -26.73
CA GLU A 80 -8.69 -38.10 -27.71
C GLU A 80 -8.58 -36.70 -28.33
N TYR A 81 -9.69 -36.10 -28.76
CA TYR A 81 -9.68 -34.73 -29.30
C TYR A 81 -9.25 -33.68 -28.26
N LEU A 82 -9.64 -33.84 -27.01
CA LEU A 82 -9.15 -32.98 -25.93
C LEU A 82 -7.63 -33.12 -25.75
N ASP A 83 -7.07 -34.34 -25.87
CA ASP A 83 -5.63 -34.56 -25.82
C ASP A 83 -4.90 -33.92 -27.00
N GLU A 84 -5.48 -33.96 -28.21
CA GLU A 84 -4.93 -33.23 -29.37
C GLU A 84 -4.87 -31.73 -29.13
N ILE A 85 -5.94 -31.11 -28.58
CA ILE A 85 -5.97 -29.69 -28.26
C ILE A 85 -4.88 -29.35 -27.24
N LEU A 86 -4.75 -30.13 -26.16
CA LEU A 86 -3.74 -29.88 -25.11
C LEU A 86 -2.30 -30.13 -25.63
N ALA A 87 -2.08 -31.10 -26.52
CA ALA A 87 -0.80 -31.31 -27.16
C ALA A 87 -0.43 -30.14 -28.10
N MET A 88 -1.39 -29.61 -28.86
CA MET A 88 -1.21 -28.41 -29.69
C MET A 88 -0.86 -27.21 -28.80
N GLU A 89 -1.53 -27.02 -27.67
CA GLU A 89 -1.26 -25.96 -26.71
C GLU A 89 0.19 -26.06 -26.18
N LYS A 90 0.62 -27.27 -25.81
CA LYS A 90 1.98 -27.52 -25.35
C LYS A 90 3.05 -27.18 -26.40
N ARG A 91 2.85 -27.63 -27.66
CA ARG A 91 3.77 -27.29 -28.78
C ARG A 91 3.82 -25.77 -29.00
N LYS A 92 2.66 -25.09 -28.94
CA LYS A 92 2.59 -23.63 -29.07
C LYS A 92 3.40 -22.94 -27.97
N ASP A 93 3.27 -23.37 -26.73
CA ASP A 93 4.02 -22.82 -25.60
C ASP A 93 5.53 -23.02 -25.74
N GLU A 94 5.95 -24.18 -26.25
CA GLU A 94 7.37 -24.48 -26.56
C GLU A 94 7.93 -23.57 -27.67
N VAL A 95 7.15 -23.35 -28.75
CA VAL A 95 7.57 -22.52 -29.90
C VAL A 95 7.59 -21.03 -29.52
N LEU A 96 6.52 -20.55 -28.89
CA LEU A 96 6.35 -19.13 -28.57
C LEU A 96 7.09 -18.71 -27.28
N LYS A 97 7.55 -19.68 -26.48
CA LYS A 97 8.13 -19.44 -25.13
C LYS A 97 7.28 -18.48 -24.28
N ASN A 98 5.95 -18.57 -24.43
CA ASN A 98 5.02 -17.63 -23.84
C ASN A 98 3.78 -18.32 -23.28
N HIS A 99 3.69 -18.41 -21.95
CA HIS A 99 2.56 -19.01 -21.25
C HIS A 99 1.30 -18.11 -21.19
N LYS A 100 1.38 -16.87 -21.67
CA LYS A 100 0.25 -15.90 -21.58
C LYS A 100 -0.83 -16.14 -22.63
N GLN A 101 -0.58 -16.98 -23.64
CA GLN A 101 -1.53 -17.26 -24.73
C GLN A 101 -2.18 -18.66 -24.60
N GLN A 102 -2.36 -19.15 -23.39
CA GLN A 102 -3.04 -20.43 -23.16
C GLN A 102 -4.54 -20.32 -23.50
N LEU A 103 -5.08 -21.40 -24.07
CA LEU A 103 -6.51 -21.50 -24.34
C LEU A 103 -7.31 -21.48 -23.03
N SER A 104 -8.32 -20.64 -22.95
CA SER A 104 -9.27 -20.71 -21.86
C SER A 104 -10.16 -21.96 -22.00
N VAL A 105 -10.71 -22.45 -20.88
CA VAL A 105 -11.64 -23.59 -20.91
C VAL A 105 -12.85 -23.31 -21.79
N VAL A 106 -13.28 -22.03 -21.89
CA VAL A 106 -14.36 -21.59 -22.77
C VAL A 106 -13.99 -21.81 -24.24
N GLN A 107 -12.79 -21.46 -24.64
CA GLN A 107 -12.29 -21.66 -26.00
C GLN A 107 -12.16 -23.16 -26.32
N ILE A 108 -11.64 -23.97 -25.42
CA ILE A 108 -11.56 -25.43 -25.57
C ILE A 108 -12.98 -26.01 -25.72
N HIS A 109 -13.94 -25.61 -24.89
CA HIS A 109 -15.32 -26.06 -25.01
C HIS A 109 -15.93 -25.67 -26.37
N LYS A 110 -15.67 -24.45 -26.86
CA LYS A 110 -16.10 -24.02 -28.19
C LYS A 110 -15.50 -24.89 -29.28
N MET A 111 -14.21 -25.17 -29.27
CA MET A 111 -13.53 -26.05 -30.26
C MET A 111 -14.15 -27.46 -30.28
N ILE A 112 -14.45 -28.04 -29.10
CA ILE A 112 -15.08 -29.34 -28.97
C ILE A 112 -16.50 -29.31 -29.57
N LYS A 113 -17.24 -28.23 -29.34
CA LYS A 113 -18.61 -28.04 -29.86
C LYS A 113 -18.61 -27.82 -31.36
N ASP A 114 -17.68 -27.05 -31.89
CA ASP A 114 -17.50 -26.81 -33.32
C ASP A 114 -17.11 -28.11 -34.08
N LYS A 115 -16.45 -29.07 -33.40
CA LYS A 115 -16.16 -30.40 -33.91
C LYS A 115 -17.38 -31.33 -33.95
N GLY A 116 -18.53 -30.87 -33.39
CA GLY A 116 -19.82 -31.61 -33.40
C GLY A 116 -20.11 -32.40 -32.11
N PHE A 117 -19.34 -32.28 -31.07
CA PHE A 117 -19.61 -32.96 -29.79
C PHE A 117 -20.52 -32.15 -28.89
N ASP A 118 -21.72 -32.70 -28.56
CA ASP A 118 -22.67 -32.08 -27.64
C ASP A 118 -22.32 -32.44 -26.17
N ILE A 119 -21.42 -31.66 -25.57
CA ILE A 119 -21.03 -31.82 -24.18
C ILE A 119 -21.13 -30.46 -23.45
N SER A 120 -21.58 -30.49 -22.21
CA SER A 120 -21.72 -29.26 -21.41
C SER A 120 -20.42 -28.67 -20.97
N TYR A 121 -20.33 -27.34 -20.86
CA TYR A 121 -19.18 -26.61 -20.36
C TYR A 121 -18.67 -27.12 -18.99
N PRO A 122 -19.55 -27.32 -17.95
CA PRO A 122 -19.08 -27.83 -16.66
C PRO A 122 -18.37 -29.20 -16.75
N SER A 123 -18.86 -30.07 -17.64
CA SER A 123 -18.24 -31.38 -17.85
C SER A 123 -16.84 -31.24 -18.44
N ILE A 124 -16.67 -30.46 -19.51
CA ILE A 124 -15.35 -30.21 -20.13
C ILE A 124 -14.42 -29.54 -19.13
N ALA A 125 -14.87 -28.57 -18.35
CA ALA A 125 -14.07 -27.89 -17.36
C ALA A 125 -13.45 -28.85 -16.32
N VAL A 126 -14.19 -29.88 -15.91
CA VAL A 126 -13.69 -30.92 -14.99
C VAL A 126 -12.57 -31.73 -15.65
N TYR A 127 -12.76 -32.15 -16.91
CA TYR A 127 -11.76 -32.98 -17.61
C TYR A 127 -10.51 -32.18 -17.99
N VAL A 128 -10.67 -30.94 -18.49
CA VAL A 128 -9.52 -30.05 -18.76
C VAL A 128 -8.71 -29.81 -17.48
N ARG A 129 -9.40 -29.51 -16.37
CA ARG A 129 -8.71 -29.32 -15.08
C ARG A 129 -7.98 -30.59 -14.64
N LYS A 130 -8.59 -31.76 -14.80
CA LYS A 130 -7.97 -33.02 -14.44
C LYS A 130 -6.74 -33.32 -15.32
N LYS A 131 -6.83 -33.12 -16.65
CA LYS A 131 -5.72 -33.36 -17.59
C LYS A 131 -4.58 -32.35 -17.42
N ARG A 132 -4.88 -31.06 -17.25
CA ARG A 132 -3.87 -30.03 -16.97
C ARG A 132 -3.21 -30.18 -15.59
N ASN A 133 -3.87 -30.82 -14.63
CA ASN A 133 -3.34 -31.05 -13.28
C ASN A 133 -2.48 -32.32 -13.13
N ILE A 134 -2.36 -33.15 -14.16
CA ILE A 134 -1.59 -34.40 -14.09
C ILE A 134 -0.08 -34.12 -13.89
N ASN A 135 0.40 -32.94 -14.31
CA ASN A 135 1.80 -32.53 -14.20
C ASN A 135 2.00 -31.35 -13.23
N LYS A 136 1.32 -31.32 -12.09
CA LYS A 136 1.65 -30.33 -11.05
C LYS A 136 3.05 -30.62 -10.53
N GLU A 137 3.95 -29.65 -10.72
CA GLU A 137 5.25 -29.66 -10.06
C GLU A 137 5.06 -29.68 -8.54
N CYS A 138 5.85 -30.49 -7.87
CA CYS A 138 5.96 -30.46 -6.43
C CYS A 138 6.87 -29.31 -6.02
N PHE A 139 6.34 -28.35 -5.27
CA PHE A 139 7.14 -27.27 -4.70
C PHE A 139 7.79 -27.76 -3.42
N ILE A 140 9.11 -27.61 -3.32
CA ILE A 140 9.85 -27.90 -2.10
C ILE A 140 9.59 -26.76 -1.12
N LYS A 141 8.98 -27.07 0.04
CA LYS A 141 8.78 -26.09 1.10
C LYS A 141 10.13 -25.60 1.60
N GLN A 142 10.34 -24.28 1.53
CA GLN A 142 11.52 -23.63 2.08
C GLN A 142 11.26 -23.22 3.52
N GLU A 143 12.24 -23.42 4.39
CA GLU A 143 12.27 -22.94 5.76
C GLU A 143 13.50 -22.05 5.94
N TYR A 144 13.33 -20.94 6.62
CA TYR A 144 14.40 -19.96 6.83
C TYR A 144 14.57 -19.72 8.33
N ASP A 145 15.79 -19.53 8.75
CA ASP A 145 16.08 -19.12 10.12
C ASP A 145 15.72 -17.64 10.35
N PHE A 146 15.50 -17.29 11.60
CA PHE A 146 15.22 -15.89 11.96
C PHE A 146 16.37 -14.97 11.58
N ALA A 147 16.04 -13.82 11.03
CA ALA A 147 16.95 -12.79 10.55
C ALA A 147 17.80 -13.16 9.32
N ASP A 148 17.60 -14.34 8.73
CA ASP A 148 18.33 -14.71 7.52
C ASP A 148 17.85 -13.95 6.31
N ARG A 149 16.53 -13.91 6.09
CA ARG A 149 15.96 -13.43 4.83
C ARG A 149 14.83 -12.44 5.03
N LEU A 150 14.95 -11.30 4.36
CA LEU A 150 13.89 -10.32 4.15
C LEU A 150 13.55 -10.28 2.66
N GLU A 151 12.28 -10.25 2.32
CA GLU A 151 11.81 -10.13 0.95
C GLU A 151 11.16 -8.76 0.73
N TYR A 152 11.49 -8.11 -0.39
CA TYR A 152 11.01 -6.78 -0.78
C TYR A 152 10.33 -6.81 -2.13
N ASP A 153 9.14 -6.20 -2.22
CA ASP A 153 8.44 -6.01 -3.49
C ASP A 153 7.56 -4.76 -3.50
N PHE A 154 7.26 -4.25 -4.70
CA PHE A 154 6.28 -3.18 -4.90
C PHE A 154 4.94 -3.73 -5.37
N GLY A 155 3.87 -3.27 -4.72
CA GLY A 155 2.50 -3.50 -5.14
C GLY A 155 1.82 -2.22 -5.59
N GLU A 156 0.90 -2.29 -6.54
CA GLU A 156 0.04 -1.17 -6.91
C GLU A 156 -1.31 -1.26 -6.20
N VAL A 157 -1.84 -0.11 -5.76
CA VAL A 157 -3.18 0.02 -5.21
C VAL A 157 -3.83 1.31 -5.74
N LYS A 158 -5.14 1.27 -5.98
CA LYS A 158 -5.92 2.44 -6.36
C LYS A 158 -6.80 2.84 -5.18
N LEU A 159 -6.73 4.11 -4.78
CA LEU A 159 -7.50 4.68 -3.67
C LEU A 159 -8.15 5.99 -4.12
N VAL A 160 -9.27 6.32 -3.48
CA VAL A 160 -9.93 7.62 -3.61
C VAL A 160 -9.50 8.47 -2.42
N ILE A 161 -8.79 9.56 -2.66
CA ILE A 161 -8.34 10.51 -1.64
C ILE A 161 -8.99 11.85 -1.90
N ALA A 162 -9.71 12.36 -0.91
CA ALA A 162 -10.48 13.61 -1.05
C ALA A 162 -11.36 13.64 -2.32
N GLY A 163 -12.06 12.53 -2.60
CA GLY A 163 -12.93 12.36 -3.76
C GLY A 163 -12.20 12.11 -5.10
N LYS A 164 -10.86 12.07 -5.13
CA LYS A 164 -10.09 11.87 -6.36
C LYS A 164 -9.47 10.47 -6.41
N LEU A 165 -9.81 9.69 -7.44
CA LEU A 165 -9.18 8.40 -7.71
C LEU A 165 -7.71 8.59 -8.11
N SER A 166 -6.82 7.93 -7.40
CA SER A 166 -5.37 7.99 -7.64
C SER A 166 -4.72 6.63 -7.46
N LYS A 167 -3.61 6.42 -8.19
CA LYS A 167 -2.79 5.22 -8.06
C LYS A 167 -1.68 5.47 -7.04
N PHE A 168 -1.47 4.52 -6.16
CA PHE A 168 -0.42 4.50 -5.15
C PHE A 168 0.38 3.22 -5.25
N TYR A 169 1.53 3.20 -4.57
CA TYR A 169 2.45 2.09 -4.52
C TYR A 169 2.66 1.64 -3.08
N LEU A 170 2.57 0.34 -2.86
CA LEU A 170 2.88 -0.31 -1.59
C LEU A 170 4.30 -0.86 -1.66
N ALA A 171 5.21 -0.31 -0.88
CA ALA A 171 6.52 -0.94 -0.64
C ALA A 171 6.34 -1.98 0.46
N VAL A 172 6.34 -3.25 0.09
CA VAL A 172 6.06 -4.39 0.98
C VAL A 172 7.36 -5.08 1.35
N LEU A 173 7.56 -5.27 2.65
CA LEU A 173 8.67 -6.02 3.23
C LEU A 173 8.09 -7.17 4.05
N SER A 174 8.62 -8.37 3.85
CA SER A 174 8.12 -9.55 4.54
C SER A 174 9.24 -10.50 4.94
N SER A 175 9.14 -11.06 6.15
CA SER A 175 10.01 -12.12 6.61
C SER A 175 9.29 -13.46 6.48
N PRO A 176 9.82 -14.42 5.71
CA PRO A 176 9.25 -15.75 5.63
C PRO A 176 9.40 -16.55 6.93
N ALA A 177 10.44 -16.29 7.75
CA ALA A 177 10.70 -16.99 8.99
C ALA A 177 9.68 -16.65 10.09
N SER A 178 9.43 -15.36 10.32
CA SER A 178 8.46 -14.90 11.34
C SER A 178 7.03 -14.73 10.81
N ASN A 179 6.82 -14.87 9.49
CA ASN A 179 5.57 -14.55 8.81
C ASN A 179 5.13 -13.08 9.00
N PHE A 180 6.08 -12.20 9.33
CA PHE A 180 5.86 -10.77 9.49
C PHE A 180 5.79 -10.06 8.14
N ARG A 181 4.82 -9.15 7.99
CA ARG A 181 4.62 -8.34 6.77
C ARG A 181 4.40 -6.90 7.14
N TRP A 182 5.16 -6.02 6.52
CA TRP A 182 4.99 -4.58 6.69
C TRP A 182 4.94 -3.88 5.34
N ALA A 183 4.28 -2.74 5.29
CA ALA A 183 4.20 -1.97 4.06
C ALA A 183 4.10 -0.48 4.34
N TYR A 184 4.60 0.29 3.38
CA TYR A 184 4.44 1.74 3.35
C TYR A 184 3.73 2.15 2.07
N LEU A 185 2.81 3.11 2.18
CA LEU A 185 2.12 3.69 1.03
C LEU A 185 2.92 4.86 0.47
N TYR A 186 3.10 4.90 -0.86
CA TYR A 186 3.80 5.96 -1.56
C TYR A 186 3.06 6.39 -2.82
N LYS A 187 3.32 7.61 -3.29
CA LYS A 187 2.77 8.16 -4.53
C LYS A 187 3.63 7.82 -5.76
N SER A 188 4.87 7.40 -5.56
CA SER A 188 5.81 6.96 -6.59
C SER A 188 6.56 5.70 -6.17
N GLN A 189 7.28 5.07 -7.10
CA GLN A 189 8.17 3.94 -6.88
C GLN A 189 9.58 4.25 -7.39
N ASP A 190 10.02 5.49 -7.22
CA ASP A 190 11.36 5.91 -7.61
C ASP A 190 12.45 5.37 -6.68
N GLN A 191 13.70 5.68 -7.00
CA GLN A 191 14.83 5.17 -6.26
C GLN A 191 14.88 5.68 -4.82
N GLU A 192 14.47 6.91 -4.60
CA GLU A 192 14.42 7.52 -3.27
C GLU A 192 13.39 6.80 -2.38
N VAL A 193 12.22 6.48 -2.93
CA VAL A 193 11.16 5.71 -2.23
C VAL A 193 11.61 4.27 -1.95
N PHE A 194 12.31 3.64 -2.90
CA PHE A 194 12.84 2.29 -2.74
C PHE A 194 13.79 2.19 -1.53
N PHE A 195 14.67 3.16 -1.34
CA PHE A 195 15.58 3.16 -0.20
C PHE A 195 14.90 3.65 1.09
N ASP A 196 14.07 4.70 1.02
CA ASP A 196 13.35 5.24 2.19
C ASP A 196 12.52 4.16 2.89
N SER A 197 11.78 3.35 2.11
CA SER A 197 10.94 2.29 2.67
C SER A 197 11.73 1.24 3.44
N GLN A 198 12.94 0.91 2.98
CA GLN A 198 13.83 -0.04 3.64
C GLN A 198 14.44 0.55 4.90
N VAL A 199 14.95 1.78 4.83
CA VAL A 199 15.51 2.47 6.00
C VAL A 199 14.48 2.60 7.11
N ARG A 200 13.26 3.04 6.78
CA ARG A 200 12.16 3.14 7.75
C ARG A 200 11.79 1.78 8.36
N PHE A 201 11.83 0.73 7.56
CA PHE A 201 11.56 -0.61 8.05
C PHE A 201 12.65 -1.06 9.03
N PHE A 202 13.93 -0.89 8.68
CA PHE A 202 15.04 -1.24 9.55
C PHE A 202 15.03 -0.46 10.86
N GLU A 203 14.70 0.83 10.81
CA GLU A 203 14.51 1.67 12.01
C GLU A 203 13.35 1.16 12.87
N MET A 204 12.22 0.82 12.25
CA MET A 204 11.00 0.34 12.93
C MET A 204 11.23 -1.00 13.65
N ILE A 205 11.94 -1.95 13.02
CA ILE A 205 12.23 -3.26 13.63
C ILE A 205 13.44 -3.24 14.54
N GLY A 206 14.30 -2.20 14.44
CA GLY A 206 15.49 -2.03 15.26
C GLY A 206 16.68 -2.91 14.88
N GLY A 207 16.76 -3.40 13.63
CA GLY A 207 17.85 -4.28 13.21
C GLY A 207 17.87 -4.58 11.71
N MET A 208 18.77 -5.47 11.32
CA MET A 208 19.05 -5.82 9.93
C MET A 208 18.98 -7.32 9.70
N TYR A 209 18.53 -7.71 8.51
CA TYR A 209 18.60 -9.08 8.02
C TYR A 209 19.94 -9.37 7.34
N ARG A 210 20.34 -10.66 7.24
CA ARG A 210 21.57 -11.07 6.54
C ARG A 210 21.45 -10.96 5.04
N GLU A 211 20.26 -11.27 4.48
CA GLU A 211 19.95 -11.21 3.06
C GLU A 211 18.67 -10.42 2.82
N VAL A 212 18.66 -9.60 1.77
CA VAL A 212 17.45 -8.97 1.26
C VAL A 212 17.22 -9.43 -0.17
N VAL A 213 16.03 -9.99 -0.43
CA VAL A 213 15.64 -10.55 -1.73
C VAL A 213 14.75 -9.56 -2.46
N TYR A 214 15.09 -9.30 -3.71
CA TYR A 214 14.40 -8.37 -4.59
C TYR A 214 13.92 -9.04 -5.86
N ASP A 215 12.89 -8.45 -6.47
CA ASP A 215 12.55 -8.76 -7.85
C ASP A 215 13.45 -8.02 -8.85
N ASN A 216 13.34 -8.40 -10.13
CA ASN A 216 14.00 -7.75 -11.27
C ASN A 216 13.40 -6.38 -11.60
N MET A 217 13.37 -5.47 -10.63
CA MET A 217 12.89 -4.10 -10.82
C MET A 217 14.04 -3.17 -11.22
N LYS A 218 13.71 -2.04 -11.87
CA LYS A 218 14.69 -1.06 -12.35
C LYS A 218 15.58 -0.47 -11.24
N ASN A 219 15.07 -0.40 -10.02
CA ASN A 219 15.82 0.08 -8.86
C ASN A 219 16.91 -0.90 -8.41
N VAL A 220 16.77 -2.18 -8.77
CA VAL A 220 17.68 -3.27 -8.40
C VAL A 220 18.63 -3.63 -9.53
N VAL A 221 18.12 -3.81 -10.75
CA VAL A 221 18.90 -4.23 -11.92
C VAL A 221 19.10 -3.05 -12.88
N HIS A 222 20.35 -2.66 -13.06
CA HIS A 222 20.71 -1.57 -13.97
C HIS A 222 20.73 -2.03 -15.43
N LYS A 223 21.30 -3.25 -15.70
CA LYS A 223 21.42 -3.80 -17.05
C LYS A 223 21.47 -5.33 -17.00
N PHE A 224 20.77 -5.98 -17.94
CA PHE A 224 20.94 -7.41 -18.21
C PHE A 224 22.09 -7.59 -19.20
N VAL A 225 23.14 -8.30 -18.82
CA VAL A 225 24.34 -8.55 -19.65
C VAL A 225 24.21 -9.86 -20.40
N GLY A 226 23.39 -10.81 -19.91
CA GLY A 226 23.12 -12.12 -20.50
C GLY A 226 21.87 -12.75 -19.92
N ARG A 227 21.60 -14.02 -20.25
CA ARG A 227 20.39 -14.72 -19.80
C ARG A 227 20.34 -14.88 -18.27
N ASN A 228 21.51 -14.93 -17.61
CA ASN A 228 21.66 -15.11 -16.16
C ASN A 228 22.57 -14.07 -15.49
N GLU A 229 23.18 -13.16 -16.25
CA GLU A 229 24.03 -12.12 -15.70
C GLU A 229 23.29 -10.80 -15.58
N LYS A 230 23.21 -10.27 -14.35
CA LYS A 230 22.55 -9.02 -14.01
C LYS A 230 23.57 -8.06 -13.43
N LYS A 231 23.65 -6.86 -13.98
CA LYS A 231 24.42 -5.78 -13.36
C LYS A 231 23.52 -5.03 -12.39
N LEU A 232 23.82 -5.16 -11.11
CA LEU A 232 23.06 -4.49 -10.04
C LEU A 232 23.24 -2.98 -10.09
N ASN A 233 22.26 -2.25 -9.55
CA ASN A 233 22.36 -0.82 -9.37
C ASN A 233 23.50 -0.49 -8.39
N PRO A 234 24.50 0.34 -8.76
CA PRO A 234 25.62 0.68 -7.88
C PRO A 234 25.18 1.25 -6.53
N LYS A 235 24.14 2.08 -6.50
CA LYS A 235 23.60 2.63 -5.26
C LYS A 235 23.00 1.57 -4.34
N LEU A 236 22.43 0.50 -4.91
CA LEU A 236 21.96 -0.63 -4.10
C LEU A 236 23.13 -1.38 -3.48
N ILE A 237 24.24 -1.54 -4.22
CA ILE A 237 25.45 -2.17 -3.70
C ILE A 237 26.05 -1.32 -2.56
N GLU A 238 26.13 0.00 -2.74
CA GLU A 238 26.59 0.94 -1.69
C GLU A 238 25.70 0.84 -0.44
N PHE A 239 24.40 0.82 -0.62
CA PHE A 239 23.40 0.69 0.44
C PHE A 239 23.55 -0.64 1.20
N ALA A 240 23.65 -1.75 0.47
CA ALA A 240 23.85 -3.07 1.04
C ALA A 240 25.17 -3.19 1.80
N ASN A 241 26.27 -2.64 1.25
CA ASN A 241 27.57 -2.57 1.91
C ASN A 241 27.52 -1.74 3.19
N TYR A 242 26.82 -0.59 3.16
CA TYR A 242 26.66 0.23 4.35
C TYR A 242 25.94 -0.51 5.46
N TYR A 243 24.84 -1.16 5.19
CA TYR A 243 24.05 -1.89 6.19
C TYR A 243 24.59 -3.29 6.49
N GLY A 244 25.40 -3.87 5.62
CA GLY A 244 26.07 -5.16 5.83
C GLY A 244 25.19 -6.36 5.49
N PHE A 245 24.23 -6.22 4.56
CA PHE A 245 23.42 -7.34 4.08
C PHE A 245 23.80 -7.77 2.65
N SER A 246 23.53 -9.03 2.31
CA SER A 246 23.69 -9.53 0.94
C SER A 246 22.46 -9.25 0.09
N VAL A 247 22.70 -8.92 -1.18
CA VAL A 247 21.63 -8.67 -2.17
C VAL A 247 21.38 -9.95 -2.96
N ASN A 248 20.14 -10.46 -2.91
CA ASN A 248 19.70 -11.56 -3.73
C ASN A 248 18.61 -11.07 -4.70
N VAL A 249 18.74 -11.42 -5.99
CA VAL A 249 17.78 -11.01 -7.02
C VAL A 249 17.20 -12.26 -7.68
N THR A 250 15.90 -12.46 -7.52
CA THR A 250 15.20 -13.63 -8.06
C THR A 250 15.40 -13.77 -9.56
N ASN A 251 15.46 -15.01 -10.06
CA ASN A 251 15.59 -15.27 -11.48
C ASN A 251 14.31 -14.91 -12.23
N CYS A 252 14.47 -14.47 -13.49
CA CYS A 252 13.32 -14.20 -14.35
C CYS A 252 12.50 -15.49 -14.51
N PHE A 253 11.19 -15.42 -14.30
CA PHE A 253 10.24 -16.53 -14.43
C PHE A 253 10.34 -17.64 -13.37
N SER A 254 11.09 -17.46 -12.29
CA SER A 254 11.15 -18.40 -11.16
C SER A 254 10.09 -18.06 -10.11
N GLY A 255 8.82 -18.30 -10.42
CA GLY A 255 7.69 -18.07 -9.49
C GLY A 255 7.84 -18.81 -8.16
N ASN A 256 8.63 -19.88 -8.12
CA ASN A 256 8.89 -20.71 -6.95
C ASN A 256 9.78 -20.00 -5.91
N GLU A 257 10.69 -19.12 -6.35
CA GLU A 257 11.60 -18.37 -5.48
C GLU A 257 10.90 -17.19 -4.81
N LYS A 258 9.68 -16.81 -5.28
CA LYS A 258 8.93 -15.62 -4.90
C LYS A 258 7.64 -15.88 -4.12
N GLY A 259 7.31 -17.13 -3.86
CA GLY A 259 5.97 -17.50 -3.39
C GLY A 259 5.50 -16.74 -2.15
N HIS A 260 6.42 -16.33 -1.27
CA HIS A 260 6.06 -15.62 -0.04
C HIS A 260 5.82 -14.12 -0.28
N VAL A 261 6.73 -13.40 -0.97
CA VAL A 261 6.58 -11.93 -1.16
C VAL A 261 5.45 -11.56 -2.12
N GLU A 262 5.26 -12.29 -3.21
CA GLU A 262 4.15 -12.07 -4.15
C GLU A 262 2.80 -12.33 -3.47
N GLY A 263 2.76 -13.37 -2.64
CA GLY A 263 1.66 -13.63 -1.71
C GLY A 263 1.46 -12.48 -0.71
N SER A 264 2.55 -11.91 -0.18
CA SER A 264 2.53 -10.84 0.82
C SER A 264 1.96 -9.53 0.28
N VAL A 265 2.32 -9.11 -0.94
CA VAL A 265 1.71 -7.93 -1.60
C VAL A 265 0.19 -8.10 -1.73
N ARG A 266 -0.26 -9.28 -2.18
CA ARG A 266 -1.69 -9.59 -2.31
C ARG A 266 -2.40 -9.60 -0.95
N ILE A 267 -1.78 -10.21 0.07
CA ILE A 267 -2.31 -10.29 1.43
C ILE A 267 -2.44 -8.91 2.03
N VAL A 268 -1.39 -8.08 2.00
CA VAL A 268 -1.39 -6.71 2.51
C VAL A 268 -2.47 -5.87 1.82
N ARG A 269 -2.49 -5.86 0.49
CA ARG A 269 -3.49 -5.10 -0.28
C ARG A 269 -4.93 -5.52 0.04
N LYS A 270 -5.18 -6.82 0.17
CA LYS A 270 -6.51 -7.35 0.49
C LYS A 270 -6.92 -7.00 1.92
N ASN A 271 -6.05 -7.18 2.91
CA ASN A 271 -6.37 -6.90 4.30
C ASN A 271 -6.55 -5.40 4.58
N ALA A 272 -5.72 -4.54 3.97
CA ALA A 272 -5.81 -3.11 4.21
C ALA A 272 -6.90 -2.42 3.36
N PHE A 273 -7.04 -2.76 2.07
CA PHE A 273 -7.80 -1.92 1.14
C PHE A 273 -8.93 -2.64 0.38
N ALA A 274 -9.30 -3.87 0.78
CA ALA A 274 -10.45 -4.53 0.18
C ALA A 274 -11.78 -4.02 0.75
N GLU A 275 -11.80 -3.68 2.04
CA GLU A 275 -12.99 -3.20 2.73
C GLU A 275 -13.16 -1.68 2.59
N LYS A 276 -12.06 -0.93 2.73
CA LYS A 276 -12.05 0.53 2.67
C LYS A 276 -11.04 1.02 1.65
N TYR A 277 -11.47 1.83 0.70
CA TYR A 277 -10.63 2.39 -0.38
C TYR A 277 -10.79 3.91 -0.53
N GLU A 278 -11.67 4.55 0.25
CA GLU A 278 -11.93 5.98 0.26
C GLU A 278 -11.43 6.60 1.57
N PHE A 279 -10.71 7.73 1.47
CA PHE A 279 -10.09 8.42 2.60
C PHE A 279 -10.15 9.94 2.38
N ASP A 280 -10.24 10.69 3.48
CA ASP A 280 -10.27 12.15 3.45
C ASP A 280 -8.90 12.73 3.12
N SER A 281 -7.82 12.08 3.58
CA SER A 281 -6.45 12.50 3.33
C SER A 281 -5.53 11.30 3.03
N TYR A 282 -4.37 11.60 2.47
CA TYR A 282 -3.31 10.59 2.27
C TYR A 282 -2.77 10.07 3.61
N GLU A 283 -2.67 10.92 4.59
CA GLU A 283 -2.24 10.63 5.94
C GLU A 283 -3.20 9.63 6.63
N ASP A 284 -4.51 9.77 6.41
CA ASP A 284 -5.52 8.83 6.92
C ASP A 284 -5.38 7.46 6.27
N ALA A 285 -5.13 7.41 4.97
CA ALA A 285 -4.87 6.15 4.28
C ALA A 285 -3.60 5.46 4.82
N CYS A 286 -2.55 6.21 5.12
CA CYS A 286 -1.32 5.68 5.72
C CYS A 286 -1.57 5.12 7.13
N LYS A 287 -2.30 5.85 7.99
CA LYS A 287 -2.66 5.39 9.35
C LYS A 287 -3.55 4.15 9.30
N TYR A 288 -4.50 4.11 8.37
CA TYR A 288 -5.36 2.95 8.19
C TYR A 288 -4.58 1.71 7.76
N LEU A 289 -3.62 1.87 6.82
CA LEU A 289 -2.70 0.80 6.44
C LEU A 289 -1.90 0.29 7.65
N GLU A 290 -1.32 1.19 8.44
CA GLU A 290 -0.52 0.84 9.62
C GLU A 290 -1.34 0.03 10.63
N ASN A 291 -2.55 0.48 10.97
CA ASN A 291 -3.46 -0.23 11.86
C ASN A 291 -3.82 -1.62 11.33
N SER A 292 -4.08 -1.73 10.03
CA SER A 292 -4.37 -3.01 9.37
C SER A 292 -3.19 -3.98 9.44
N LEU A 293 -1.96 -3.46 9.32
CA LEU A 293 -0.74 -4.25 9.43
C LEU A 293 -0.46 -4.72 10.85
N ILE A 294 -0.75 -3.90 11.86
CA ILE A 294 -0.66 -4.31 13.28
C ILE A 294 -1.58 -5.50 13.53
N VAL A 295 -2.81 -5.45 13.05
CA VAL A 295 -3.77 -6.56 13.18
C VAL A 295 -3.31 -7.80 12.40
N LEU A 296 -2.81 -7.61 11.18
CA LEU A 296 -2.33 -8.70 10.32
C LEU A 296 -1.17 -9.47 10.96
N ASN A 297 -0.30 -8.78 11.70
CA ASN A 297 0.90 -9.36 12.30
C ASN A 297 0.72 -9.84 13.74
N LYS A 298 -0.51 -9.89 14.26
CA LYS A 298 -0.78 -10.27 15.65
C LYS A 298 -0.18 -11.64 16.02
N ASP A 299 -0.21 -12.58 15.08
CA ASP A 299 0.28 -13.94 15.28
C ASP A 299 1.67 -14.17 14.63
N SER A 300 2.38 -13.09 14.26
CA SER A 300 3.75 -13.21 13.73
C SER A 300 4.78 -13.42 14.84
N LEU A 301 5.88 -14.09 14.51
CA LEU A 301 6.99 -14.34 15.42
C LEU A 301 8.06 -13.24 15.35
N ILE A 302 7.66 -11.99 15.07
CA ILE A 302 8.61 -10.89 14.87
C ILE A 302 9.42 -10.58 16.14
N GLU A 303 8.84 -10.73 17.33
CA GLU A 303 9.55 -10.43 18.59
C GLU A 303 10.67 -11.45 18.86
N GLU A 304 10.52 -12.70 18.45
CA GLU A 304 11.58 -13.71 18.48
C GLU A 304 12.65 -13.43 17.42
N GLU A 305 12.23 -13.00 16.22
CA GLU A 305 13.13 -12.67 15.13
C GLU A 305 13.99 -11.43 15.45
N LYS A 306 13.43 -10.40 16.08
CA LYS A 306 14.15 -9.20 16.53
C LYS A 306 15.38 -9.52 17.37
N LYS A 307 15.34 -10.57 18.17
CA LYS A 307 16.48 -11.01 19.01
C LYS A 307 17.67 -11.56 18.21
N LYS A 308 17.45 -11.91 16.92
CA LYS A 308 18.45 -12.50 16.01
C LYS A 308 18.91 -11.52 14.92
N LEU A 309 18.27 -10.37 14.81
CA LEU A 309 18.64 -9.35 13.83
C LEU A 309 20.08 -8.85 14.07
N LEU A 310 20.75 -8.48 13.00
CA LEU A 310 22.05 -7.79 13.06
C LEU A 310 21.87 -6.38 13.60
N THR A 311 22.90 -5.85 14.24
CA THR A 311 22.90 -4.50 14.81
C THR A 311 22.62 -3.45 13.73
N LEU A 312 21.61 -2.60 13.96
CA LEU A 312 21.28 -1.50 13.07
C LEU A 312 22.40 -0.45 13.06
N ARG A 313 22.84 -0.06 11.87
CA ARG A 313 23.71 1.11 11.68
C ARG A 313 22.88 2.40 11.65
N PRO A 314 23.50 3.57 11.95
CA PRO A 314 22.81 4.85 11.82
C PRO A 314 22.15 5.02 10.45
N LYS A 315 21.13 5.87 10.38
CA LYS A 315 20.39 6.12 9.16
C LYS A 315 21.30 6.48 7.99
N TYR A 316 21.15 5.76 6.87
CA TYR A 316 21.85 6.06 5.63
C TYR A 316 21.14 7.20 4.90
N GLU A 317 21.83 8.32 4.72
CA GLU A 317 21.33 9.52 4.06
C GLU A 317 21.39 9.38 2.54
N LEU A 318 20.41 8.71 1.96
CA LEU A 318 20.28 8.56 0.51
C LEU A 318 19.49 9.71 -0.11
N ALA A 319 20.20 10.61 -0.76
CA ALA A 319 19.62 11.66 -1.55
C ALA A 319 20.18 11.64 -2.97
N SER A 320 19.36 11.93 -3.95
CA SER A 320 19.84 12.33 -5.28
C SER A 320 20.35 13.75 -5.20
N ILE A 321 21.62 13.94 -5.54
CA ILE A 321 22.27 15.26 -5.52
C ILE A 321 22.25 15.85 -6.93
N SER A 322 21.81 17.10 -7.04
CA SER A 322 21.82 17.86 -8.29
C SER A 322 22.10 19.33 -8.07
N GLU A 323 22.70 19.98 -9.06
CA GLU A 323 22.96 21.42 -9.04
C GLU A 323 21.84 22.15 -9.82
N HIS A 324 21.30 23.22 -9.23
CA HIS A 324 20.26 24.02 -9.82
C HIS A 324 20.58 25.50 -9.77
N LYS A 325 20.23 26.26 -10.81
CA LYS A 325 20.32 27.71 -10.83
C LYS A 325 19.01 28.32 -10.33
N VAL A 326 19.10 29.27 -9.41
CA VAL A 326 17.94 29.99 -8.88
C VAL A 326 17.43 31.00 -9.93
N ASP A 327 16.14 30.94 -10.23
CA ASP A 327 15.49 31.82 -11.20
C ASP A 327 15.25 33.23 -10.62
N LYS A 328 14.79 34.15 -11.48
CA LYS A 328 14.49 35.54 -11.09
C LYS A 328 13.36 35.73 -10.10
N TYR A 329 12.58 34.67 -9.85
CA TYR A 329 11.49 34.65 -8.89
C TYR A 329 11.88 33.93 -7.59
N SER A 330 13.15 33.63 -7.42
CA SER A 330 13.70 32.89 -6.26
C SER A 330 13.21 31.47 -6.13
N PHE A 331 13.08 30.77 -7.28
CA PHE A 331 12.74 29.35 -7.34
C PHE A 331 13.86 28.52 -7.94
N ILE A 332 13.95 27.29 -7.50
CA ILE A 332 14.60 26.19 -8.22
C ILE A 332 13.52 25.23 -8.73
N GLN A 333 13.83 24.51 -9.81
CA GLN A 333 12.91 23.51 -10.38
C GLN A 333 13.49 22.10 -10.17
N VAL A 334 12.73 21.24 -9.48
CA VAL A 334 13.05 19.82 -9.26
C VAL A 334 11.82 19.00 -9.63
N ASP A 335 11.98 17.94 -10.43
CA ASP A 335 10.89 17.06 -10.89
C ASP A 335 9.66 17.83 -11.44
N ARG A 336 9.90 18.92 -12.20
CA ARG A 336 8.88 19.84 -12.75
C ARG A 336 8.13 20.67 -11.72
N ASN A 337 8.48 20.61 -10.43
CA ASN A 337 7.91 21.41 -9.36
C ASN A 337 8.87 22.53 -8.95
N LYS A 338 8.35 23.60 -8.39
CA LYS A 338 9.13 24.77 -7.99
C LYS A 338 9.19 24.91 -6.48
N TYR A 339 10.40 25.16 -5.98
CA TYR A 339 10.71 25.30 -4.57
C TYR A 339 11.38 26.64 -4.32
N SER A 340 10.88 27.41 -3.37
CA SER A 340 11.43 28.72 -3.05
C SER A 340 12.76 28.61 -2.31
N VAL A 341 13.61 29.58 -2.53
CA VAL A 341 14.84 29.81 -1.77
C VAL A 341 14.93 31.26 -1.36
N PRO A 342 15.76 31.65 -0.38
CA PRO A 342 15.92 33.06 -0.02
C PRO A 342 16.26 33.96 -1.21
N ASP A 343 15.64 35.12 -1.27
CA ASP A 343 15.65 36.05 -2.42
C ASP A 343 17.07 36.57 -2.81
N TYR A 344 17.99 36.59 -1.85
CA TYR A 344 19.41 36.95 -2.13
C TYR A 344 20.18 35.89 -2.93
N MET A 345 19.56 34.73 -3.17
CA MET A 345 20.16 33.64 -3.97
C MET A 345 19.83 33.74 -5.48
N VAL A 346 19.03 34.68 -5.90
CA VAL A 346 18.67 34.86 -7.30
C VAL A 346 19.92 34.90 -8.22
N GLY A 347 19.91 34.09 -9.29
CA GLY A 347 20.99 33.94 -10.24
C GLY A 347 22.16 33.06 -9.80
N ARG A 348 22.23 32.65 -8.55
CA ARG A 348 23.27 31.78 -7.99
C ARG A 348 22.92 30.30 -8.21
N LYS A 349 23.92 29.43 -8.04
CA LYS A 349 23.77 27.98 -8.07
C LYS A 349 23.65 27.46 -6.64
N VAL A 350 22.78 26.45 -6.47
CA VAL A 350 22.52 25.76 -5.22
C VAL A 350 22.61 24.25 -5.43
N PHE A 351 22.99 23.49 -4.40
CA PHE A 351 22.97 22.05 -4.41
C PHE A 351 21.68 21.55 -3.77
N VAL A 352 21.01 20.63 -4.44
CA VAL A 352 19.76 20.05 -3.99
C VAL A 352 20.01 18.59 -3.60
N ARG A 353 19.63 18.23 -2.40
CA ARG A 353 19.50 16.84 -1.96
C ARG A 353 18.04 16.46 -1.97
N LYS A 354 17.65 15.60 -2.92
CA LYS A 354 16.29 15.11 -3.06
C LYS A 354 16.14 13.79 -2.30
N TYR A 355 15.27 13.78 -1.31
CA TYR A 355 14.84 12.60 -0.56
C TYR A 355 13.46 12.13 -1.01
N ALA A 356 13.00 11.00 -0.48
CA ALA A 356 11.67 10.47 -0.81
C ALA A 356 10.51 11.43 -0.46
N ARG A 357 10.63 12.18 0.65
CA ARG A 357 9.57 13.04 1.18
C ARG A 357 9.90 14.51 1.28
N GLU A 358 11.17 14.86 1.22
CA GLU A 358 11.66 16.22 1.38
C GLU A 358 12.73 16.58 0.36
N ILE A 359 12.91 17.87 0.17
CA ILE A 359 13.98 18.45 -0.64
C ILE A 359 14.74 19.40 0.25
N LYS A 360 16.04 19.15 0.42
CA LYS A 360 16.95 20.04 1.16
C LYS A 360 17.88 20.75 0.19
N ILE A 361 18.00 22.06 0.34
CA ILE A 361 18.75 22.92 -0.54
C ILE A 361 19.94 23.48 0.23
N TYR A 362 21.13 23.37 -0.34
CA TYR A 362 22.40 23.71 0.30
C TYR A 362 23.19 24.70 -0.51
N VAL A 363 23.96 25.54 0.19
CA VAL A 363 25.00 26.41 -0.37
C VAL A 363 26.24 26.27 0.52
N ASN A 364 27.39 25.94 -0.07
CA ASN A 364 28.65 25.73 0.66
C ASN A 364 28.46 24.82 1.89
N ASP A 365 27.80 23.68 1.70
CA ASP A 365 27.47 22.67 2.72
C ASP A 365 26.58 23.14 3.87
N LYS A 366 26.07 24.36 3.83
CA LYS A 366 25.10 24.87 4.78
C LYS A 366 23.67 24.69 4.25
N LEU A 367 22.79 24.19 5.10
CA LEU A 367 21.36 24.07 4.78
C LEU A 367 20.76 25.47 4.60
N LEU A 368 20.23 25.73 3.42
CA LEU A 368 19.64 27.01 3.03
C LEU A 368 18.10 26.98 3.18
N ALA A 369 17.46 25.89 2.74
CA ALA A 369 16.02 25.70 2.78
C ALA A 369 15.67 24.22 2.81
N SER A 370 14.53 23.90 3.41
CA SER A 370 13.94 22.55 3.41
C SER A 370 12.48 22.65 3.04
N HIS A 371 12.03 21.77 2.14
CA HIS A 371 10.67 21.74 1.65
C HIS A 371 10.11 20.33 1.65
N LYS A 372 8.83 20.17 1.97
CA LYS A 372 8.10 18.93 1.70
C LYS A 372 8.06 18.70 0.19
N ARG A 373 8.49 17.52 -0.28
CA ARG A 373 8.48 17.18 -1.71
C ARG A 373 7.05 17.21 -2.26
N LYS A 374 6.89 17.81 -3.43
CA LYS A 374 5.64 17.83 -4.19
C LYS A 374 5.60 16.65 -5.15
N ASP A 375 4.48 15.97 -5.23
CA ASP A 375 4.29 14.74 -6.02
C ASP A 375 3.59 15.00 -7.35
N GLY A 376 3.00 16.19 -7.52
CA GLY A 376 2.34 16.63 -8.76
C GLY A 376 3.30 17.20 -9.78
N HIS A 377 2.75 17.89 -10.79
CA HIS A 377 3.51 18.62 -11.80
C HIS A 377 3.14 20.10 -11.77
N ASN A 378 4.14 20.95 -11.93
CA ASN A 378 3.99 22.41 -11.90
C ASN A 378 3.44 22.96 -10.59
N GLU A 379 3.62 22.22 -9.49
CA GLU A 379 3.26 22.70 -8.15
C GLU A 379 4.36 23.59 -7.58
N TYR A 380 3.95 24.42 -6.62
CA TYR A 380 4.85 25.31 -5.89
C TYR A 380 4.90 24.90 -4.41
N SER A 381 6.12 24.90 -3.85
CA SER A 381 6.37 24.85 -2.43
C SER A 381 7.06 26.15 -2.02
N ILE A 382 6.36 27.00 -1.30
CA ILE A 382 6.80 28.37 -1.03
C ILE A 382 6.84 28.62 0.47
N ASP A 383 7.96 29.16 0.90
CA ASP A 383 8.12 29.73 2.23
C ASP A 383 8.15 31.26 2.09
N ILE A 384 7.25 31.96 2.76
CA ILE A 384 7.14 33.42 2.72
C ILE A 384 8.38 34.10 3.28
N SER A 385 9.07 33.47 4.26
CA SER A 385 10.28 33.97 4.88
C SER A 385 11.41 34.20 3.85
N HIS A 386 11.42 33.44 2.76
CA HIS A 386 12.39 33.58 1.68
C HIS A 386 12.30 34.90 0.92
N TYR A 387 11.22 35.65 1.04
CA TYR A 387 10.94 36.88 0.29
C TYR A 387 10.96 38.15 1.18
N LEU A 388 11.25 38.02 2.47
CA LEU A 388 11.11 39.14 3.43
C LEU A 388 11.95 40.36 3.05
N ASN A 389 13.20 40.17 2.58
CA ASN A 389 14.07 41.27 2.14
C ASN A 389 13.47 42.04 0.94
N SER A 390 12.91 41.31 -0.02
CA SER A 390 12.25 41.91 -1.18
C SER A 390 10.94 42.56 -0.83
N LEU A 391 10.17 41.94 0.07
CA LEU A 391 8.89 42.45 0.55
C LEU A 391 9.06 43.71 1.45
N ALA A 392 10.10 43.76 2.26
CA ALA A 392 10.43 44.95 3.05
C ALA A 392 10.70 46.18 2.16
N ARG A 393 11.35 45.97 0.98
CA ARG A 393 11.60 47.02 0.02
C ARG A 393 10.35 47.39 -0.79
N LYS A 394 9.46 46.45 -1.05
CA LYS A 394 8.24 46.60 -1.87
C LYS A 394 6.99 46.04 -1.13
N PRO A 395 6.57 46.66 -0.01
CA PRO A 395 5.53 46.07 0.85
C PRO A 395 4.18 45.86 0.15
N GLY A 396 3.82 46.71 -0.80
CA GLY A 396 2.58 46.60 -1.55
C GLY A 396 2.51 45.33 -2.44
N ALA A 397 3.68 44.72 -2.76
CA ALA A 397 3.73 43.52 -3.58
C ALA A 397 3.17 42.28 -2.85
N ILE A 398 3.10 42.30 -1.52
CA ILE A 398 2.66 41.14 -0.71
C ILE A 398 1.21 40.77 -1.03
N ARG A 399 0.31 41.72 -1.23
CA ARG A 399 -1.13 41.51 -1.46
C ARG A 399 -1.41 40.48 -2.58
N ASN A 400 -0.66 40.56 -3.68
CA ASN A 400 -0.82 39.71 -4.84
C ASN A 400 0.29 38.66 -4.98
N SER A 401 1.19 38.55 -3.99
CA SER A 401 2.31 37.60 -4.05
C SER A 401 1.82 36.15 -4.01
N LEU A 402 2.48 35.31 -4.79
CA LEU A 402 2.23 33.88 -4.75
C LEU A 402 2.60 33.30 -3.36
N ALA A 403 3.57 33.89 -2.68
CA ALA A 403 3.99 33.49 -1.35
C ALA A 403 2.85 33.63 -0.32
N LEU A 404 2.11 34.72 -0.34
CA LEU A 404 0.96 34.89 0.55
C LEU A 404 -0.23 34.00 0.10
N LYS A 405 -0.49 33.92 -1.21
CA LYS A 405 -1.59 33.11 -1.76
C LYS A 405 -1.43 31.60 -1.52
N SER A 406 -0.21 31.11 -1.38
CA SER A 406 0.07 29.70 -1.07
C SER A 406 -0.20 29.30 0.39
N GLN A 407 -0.48 30.30 1.26
CA GLN A 407 -0.79 30.10 2.68
C GLN A 407 -2.16 30.74 3.02
N PRO A 408 -3.27 30.00 2.85
CA PRO A 408 -4.63 30.54 2.97
C PRO A 408 -4.92 31.21 4.30
N ASP A 409 -4.45 30.62 5.42
CA ASP A 409 -4.68 31.15 6.76
C ASP A 409 -3.96 32.49 6.98
N LEU A 410 -2.71 32.55 6.55
CA LEU A 410 -1.91 33.78 6.62
C LEU A 410 -2.51 34.88 5.72
N LYS A 411 -3.03 34.48 4.55
CA LYS A 411 -3.72 35.39 3.64
C LYS A 411 -5.01 35.93 4.26
N ALA A 412 -5.82 35.09 4.90
CA ALA A 412 -7.05 35.52 5.57
C ALA A 412 -6.78 36.56 6.66
N ILE A 413 -5.73 36.35 7.47
CA ILE A 413 -5.31 37.34 8.49
C ILE A 413 -4.84 38.65 7.83
N PHE A 414 -4.03 38.57 6.78
CA PHE A 414 -3.57 39.75 6.06
C PHE A 414 -4.74 40.55 5.46
N ASP A 415 -5.64 39.86 4.76
CA ASP A 415 -6.80 40.52 4.11
C ASP A 415 -7.73 41.18 5.13
N LYS A 416 -7.89 40.60 6.32
CA LYS A 416 -8.77 41.10 7.36
C LYS A 416 -8.17 42.30 8.16
N TYR A 417 -6.87 42.20 8.52
CA TYR A 417 -6.29 43.10 9.49
C TYR A 417 -5.13 43.97 9.02
N PHE A 418 -4.41 43.55 7.96
CA PHE A 418 -3.15 44.21 7.57
C PHE A 418 -3.15 44.82 6.18
N THR A 419 -4.30 44.87 5.51
CA THR A 419 -4.40 45.44 4.14
C THR A 419 -3.92 46.88 4.08
N SER A 420 -4.20 47.70 5.15
CA SER A 420 -3.75 49.07 5.26
C SER A 420 -2.30 49.23 5.76
N SER A 421 -1.73 48.19 6.37
CA SER A 421 -0.42 48.24 7.02
C SER A 421 0.51 47.07 6.61
N PRO A 422 0.80 46.88 5.30
CA PRO A 422 1.59 45.74 4.82
C PRO A 422 3.03 45.68 5.40
N LYS A 423 3.63 46.87 5.65
CA LYS A 423 4.97 46.96 6.27
C LYS A 423 4.99 46.29 7.63
N LYS A 424 3.95 46.57 8.47
CA LYS A 424 3.88 46.02 9.83
C LYS A 424 3.69 44.49 9.79
N PHE A 425 2.85 44.01 8.89
CA PHE A 425 2.69 42.57 8.69
C PHE A 425 4.03 41.88 8.37
N ILE A 426 4.80 42.47 7.44
CA ILE A 426 6.10 41.94 7.05
C ILE A 426 7.09 41.95 8.24
N SER A 427 7.16 43.05 9.00
CA SER A 427 8.04 43.13 10.18
C SER A 427 7.70 42.09 11.25
N LEU A 428 6.40 41.87 11.51
CA LEU A 428 5.96 40.86 12.46
C LEU A 428 6.36 39.44 12.04
N ILE A 429 6.29 39.12 10.75
CA ILE A 429 6.77 37.83 10.24
C ILE A 429 8.29 37.75 10.38
N GLU A 430 9.01 38.81 10.05
CA GLU A 430 10.47 38.84 10.14
C GLU A 430 10.99 38.66 11.58
N GLU A 431 10.36 39.37 12.52
CA GLU A 431 10.67 39.27 13.96
C GLU A 431 10.38 37.89 14.55
N ASN A 432 9.51 37.10 13.90
CA ASN A 432 9.06 35.80 14.37
C ASN A 432 9.32 34.66 13.37
N LYS A 433 10.27 34.80 12.47
CA LYS A 433 10.61 33.83 11.42
C LYS A 433 11.01 32.43 11.93
N ASP A 434 11.45 32.35 13.17
CA ASP A 434 11.90 31.09 13.80
C ASP A 434 10.74 30.34 14.50
N LYS A 435 9.54 30.92 14.53
CA LYS A 435 8.35 30.29 15.11
C LYS A 435 7.64 29.39 14.11
N ASP A 436 6.96 28.39 14.62
CA ASP A 436 6.03 27.56 13.84
C ASP A 436 4.90 28.40 13.26
N ILE A 437 4.33 27.95 12.14
CA ILE A 437 3.25 28.67 11.43
C ILE A 437 2.04 28.90 12.33
N ASP A 438 1.65 27.93 13.16
CA ASP A 438 0.51 28.04 14.04
C ASP A 438 0.75 29.11 15.12
N GLN A 439 1.94 29.13 15.72
CA GLN A 439 2.36 30.16 16.67
C GLN A 439 2.41 31.56 16.03
N LEU A 440 2.84 31.65 14.78
CA LEU A 440 2.85 32.89 14.03
C LEU A 440 1.43 33.42 13.77
N LEU A 441 0.51 32.53 13.37
CA LEU A 441 -0.89 32.88 13.13
C LEU A 441 -1.55 33.40 14.40
N ASP A 442 -1.33 32.76 15.54
CA ASP A 442 -1.89 33.17 16.83
C ASP A 442 -1.32 34.53 17.29
N LEU A 443 -0.02 34.75 17.07
CA LEU A 443 0.60 36.04 17.38
C LEU A 443 0.06 37.18 16.52
N LEU A 444 -0.11 36.93 15.21
CA LEU A 444 -0.68 37.93 14.29
C LEU A 444 -2.12 38.27 14.64
N LYS A 445 -2.94 37.29 15.05
CA LYS A 445 -4.31 37.50 15.55
C LYS A 445 -4.31 38.29 16.84
N ALA A 446 -3.46 37.94 17.81
CA ALA A 446 -3.37 38.67 19.10
C ALA A 446 -2.95 40.12 18.89
N TYR A 447 -1.98 40.37 18.02
CA TYR A 447 -1.57 41.73 17.66
C TYR A 447 -2.72 42.54 17.00
N ALA A 448 -3.46 41.92 16.08
CA ALA A 448 -4.58 42.55 15.40
C ALA A 448 -5.70 42.93 16.40
N ASN A 449 -6.06 42.04 17.31
CA ASN A 449 -7.09 42.28 18.33
C ASN A 449 -6.69 43.40 19.32
N SER A 450 -5.41 43.42 19.74
CA SER A 450 -4.90 44.47 20.62
C SER A 450 -4.93 45.87 19.98
N LYS A 451 -4.76 45.92 18.66
CA LYS A 451 -4.84 47.17 17.89
C LYS A 451 -6.29 47.65 17.76
N ASP A 452 -7.23 46.75 17.47
CA ASP A 452 -8.65 47.09 17.40
C ASP A 452 -9.15 47.64 18.72
N GLU A 453 -8.71 47.12 19.89
CA GLU A 453 -9.04 47.66 21.21
C GLU A 453 -8.44 49.05 21.43
N LEU A 454 -7.19 49.28 20.97
CA LEU A 454 -6.57 50.62 21.09
C LEU A 454 -7.23 51.66 20.19
N ASP A 455 -7.58 51.29 18.95
CA ASP A 455 -8.30 52.16 18.02
C ASP A 455 -9.69 52.51 18.55
N VAL A 456 -10.41 51.61 19.24
CA VAL A 456 -11.69 51.88 19.91
C VAL A 456 -11.51 52.83 21.08
N ILE A 457 -10.43 52.66 21.87
CA ILE A 457 -10.14 53.57 23.01
C ILE A 457 -9.78 54.96 22.50
N GLU A 458 -9.09 55.11 21.39
CA GLU A 458 -8.70 56.38 20.77
C GLU A 458 -9.93 57.10 20.18
N ILE A 459 -10.86 56.39 19.54
CA ILE A 459 -12.14 56.93 19.05
C ILE A 459 -13.00 57.42 20.23
N VAL A 460 -13.12 56.62 21.29
CA VAL A 460 -13.90 56.99 22.50
C VAL A 460 -13.29 58.22 23.20
N LYS A 461 -11.96 58.37 23.20
CA LYS A 461 -11.29 59.57 23.73
C LYS A 461 -11.54 60.79 22.85
N THR A 462 -11.49 60.67 21.52
CA THR A 462 -11.74 61.79 20.59
C THR A 462 -13.20 62.24 20.65
N ASP A 463 -14.16 61.31 20.77
CA ASP A 463 -15.57 61.68 20.93
C ASP A 463 -15.85 62.40 22.27
N ASN A 464 -15.23 61.91 23.36
CA ASN A 464 -15.31 62.62 24.64
C ASN A 464 -14.70 64.04 24.59
N ASP A 465 -13.56 64.20 23.88
CA ASP A 465 -12.97 65.58 23.75
C ASP A 465 -13.79 66.49 22.87
N ILE A 466 -14.50 65.95 21.84
CA ILE A 466 -15.46 66.72 21.05
C ILE A 466 -16.66 67.12 21.86
N GLU A 467 -17.22 66.24 22.69
CA GLU A 467 -18.36 66.53 23.60
C GLU A 467 -18.02 67.56 24.67
N ILE A 468 -16.80 67.45 25.23
CA ILE A 468 -16.30 68.47 26.20
C ILE A 468 -16.13 69.85 25.55
N LYS A 469 -15.60 69.90 24.30
CA LYS A 469 -15.49 71.14 23.53
C LYS A 469 -16.85 71.70 23.16
N ALA A 470 -17.80 70.88 22.76
CA ALA A 470 -19.17 71.30 22.47
C ALA A 470 -19.85 71.85 23.69
N ARG A 471 -19.75 71.23 24.86
CA ARG A 471 -20.26 71.69 26.12
C ARG A 471 -19.66 73.05 26.55
N LYS A 472 -18.34 73.25 26.35
CA LYS A 472 -17.66 74.52 26.60
C LYS A 472 -18.16 75.64 25.68
N ILE A 473 -18.38 75.32 24.40
CA ILE A 473 -18.93 76.28 23.44
C ILE A 473 -20.38 76.71 23.86
N VAL A 474 -21.23 75.73 24.15
CA VAL A 474 -22.60 76.01 24.63
C VAL A 474 -22.60 76.84 25.92
N ALA A 475 -21.77 76.49 26.88
CA ALA A 475 -21.63 77.28 28.12
C ALA A 475 -21.15 78.73 27.89
N SER A 476 -20.29 78.93 26.87
CA SER A 476 -19.86 80.28 26.49
C SER A 476 -20.98 81.10 25.83
N TYR A 477 -21.87 80.47 25.06
CA TYR A 477 -23.04 81.11 24.50
C TYR A 477 -24.10 81.48 25.61
N ASP A 478 -24.32 80.57 26.57
CA ASP A 478 -25.19 80.80 27.68
C ASP A 478 -24.73 82.04 28.56
N SER A 479 -23.40 82.17 28.73
CA SER A 479 -22.84 83.32 29.45
C SER A 479 -22.99 84.64 28.70
N LEU A 480 -23.04 84.62 27.37
CA LEU A 480 -23.32 85.84 26.54
C LEU A 480 -24.80 86.20 26.51
N CYS A 481 -25.69 85.20 26.66
CA CYS A 481 -27.15 85.50 26.74
C CYS A 481 -27.62 86.02 28.08
N ILE A 482 -26.86 85.79 29.16
CA ILE A 482 -27.22 86.28 30.52
C ILE A 482 -26.75 87.76 30.77
N GLY A 483 -25.85 88.28 29.92
CA GLY A 483 -25.31 89.65 30.03
C GLY A 483 -26.17 90.75 29.43
N GLY A 484 -27.30 90.43 28.85
CA GLY A 484 -28.23 91.41 28.27
C GLY A 484 -29.48 91.75 29.14
N LYS A 485 -29.27 92.27 30.33
CA LYS A 485 -30.35 92.90 31.05
C LYS A 485 -30.17 94.43 31.08
N TYR A 486 -30.99 95.10 30.30
CA TYR A 486 -31.57 96.43 30.53
C TYR A 486 -30.88 97.41 31.51
N GLY A 487 -30.40 98.47 30.98
CA GLY A 487 -30.29 99.76 31.68
C GLY A 487 -30.88 100.81 30.79
N ASN A 488 -31.87 101.48 31.28
CA ASN A 488 -32.69 102.57 30.76
C ASN A 488 -32.04 103.51 29.80
#